data_4de8501d225bf84d039dc43b639a1dec
#
_entry.id   4de8501d225bf84d039dc43b639a1dec
#
_cell.length_a   1.000
_cell.length_b   1.000
_cell.length_c   1.000
_cell.angle_alpha   90.00
_cell.angle_beta   90.00
_cell.angle_gamma   90.00
#
_symmetry.space_group_name_H-M   'P 1'
#
loop_
_entity.id
_entity.type
_entity.pdbx_description
1 polymer ?
#
loop_
_entity_poly.entity_id
_entity_poly.type
_entity_poly.pdbx_seq_one_letter_code
_entity_poly.pdbx_strand_id
1 'polypeptide(L)'
;MNKLVYSALAITLCSVPGIASDNWSSLDQELNSLSASLQAQNQGGPKLGGWLRSAFRSSSDLQTGGSDIQGFELNDARIEITGDAGNTYSYKISFGVETGTAVLKDAYAKWEIANGVNGKMGRYKVAFFQSSLIPESRLLFIHRSALGDIFSSRDEGFEISGEFEQIQYQVGVQNGTDGQGDEYRFTARVRADLMGNGTGKTEGAYGSGDETNLSAAVAWQDEGSLDDGMVLGAEVQMTSGPFSVAGEAADFDEGTAGAFGITNGILDQWGIVGGDVADTTPWGVTGSYMFTDMYEAAVRYEDADDTEDTTSIRVAVNRYVAGHDIKWTVEWQTVDTDNAIDDFDVLGLGLALSF
;
A
#
# COMPACT_ATOMS: atom_id res chain seq x y z
N MET A 1 -4.17 0.62 22.19
CA MET A 1 -4.17 2.09 22.17
C MET A 1 -3.77 2.76 23.49
N ASN A 2 -3.75 2.07 24.61
CA ASN A 2 -3.51 2.73 25.92
C ASN A 2 -2.07 2.67 26.45
N LYS A 3 -1.11 2.10 25.73
CA LYS A 3 0.26 1.89 26.27
C LYS A 3 1.22 3.06 26.00
N LEU A 4 1.04 3.82 24.96
CA LEU A 4 1.90 4.97 24.63
C LEU A 4 1.67 6.20 25.53
N VAL A 5 0.44 6.39 25.99
CA VAL A 5 0.08 7.50 26.88
C VAL A 5 0.72 7.32 28.28
N TYR A 6 0.85 6.08 28.75
CA TYR A 6 1.48 5.80 30.04
C TYR A 6 2.99 6.01 30.04
N SER A 7 3.67 5.85 28.90
CA SER A 7 5.11 6.04 28.82
C SER A 7 5.53 7.52 28.84
N ALA A 8 4.72 8.40 28.28
CA ALA A 8 4.99 9.85 28.32
C ALA A 8 4.72 10.46 29.71
N LEU A 9 3.74 9.90 30.43
CA LEU A 9 3.40 10.38 31.78
C LEU A 9 4.46 9.97 32.82
N ALA A 10 5.09 8.81 32.65
CA ALA A 10 6.12 8.30 33.57
C ALA A 10 7.42 9.12 33.53
N ILE A 11 7.74 9.76 32.39
CA ILE A 11 8.98 10.56 32.26
C ILE A 11 8.84 11.91 32.92
N THR A 12 7.64 12.46 32.99
CA THR A 12 7.40 13.78 33.63
C THR A 12 7.35 13.69 35.17
N LEU A 13 7.02 12.54 35.74
CA LEU A 13 6.93 12.35 37.19
C LEU A 13 8.28 12.12 37.89
N CYS A 14 9.34 11.81 37.11
CA CYS A 14 10.68 11.57 37.72
C CYS A 14 11.54 12.82 37.90
N SER A 15 11.09 14.01 37.52
CA SER A 15 11.90 15.24 37.57
C SER A 15 11.43 16.32 38.56
N VAL A 16 10.53 16.00 39.50
CA VAL A 16 10.12 16.96 40.53
C VAL A 16 10.68 16.53 41.88
N PRO A 17 11.69 17.22 42.43
CA PRO A 17 12.12 16.99 43.80
C PRO A 17 11.17 17.70 44.78
N GLY A 18 10.49 16.92 45.60
CA GLY A 18 10.06 17.33 46.91
C GLY A 18 8.92 18.35 47.02
N ILE A 19 7.68 17.87 46.95
CA ILE A 19 6.58 18.50 47.67
C ILE A 19 5.83 17.37 48.43
N ALA A 20 6.18 17.22 49.68
CA ALA A 20 5.32 16.48 50.61
C ALA A 20 4.39 17.53 51.22
N SER A 21 3.11 17.46 50.94
CA SER A 21 1.97 17.67 51.82
C SER A 21 0.72 18.19 51.08
N ASP A 22 -0.39 17.56 51.34
CA ASP A 22 -1.77 18.07 51.35
C ASP A 22 -2.49 18.49 50.06
N ASN A 23 -1.93 18.33 48.86
CA ASN A 23 -2.60 18.72 47.63
C ASN A 23 -2.86 17.56 46.64
N TRP A 24 -3.04 16.34 47.12
CA TRP A 24 -3.39 15.19 46.26
C TRP A 24 -4.72 15.42 45.51
N SER A 25 -5.67 16.11 46.16
CA SER A 25 -6.97 16.42 45.56
C SER A 25 -6.89 17.41 44.40
N SER A 26 -5.94 18.35 44.41
CA SER A 26 -5.71 19.27 43.30
C SER A 26 -4.94 18.60 42.17
N LEU A 27 -3.98 17.73 42.47
CA LEU A 27 -3.27 16.93 41.48
C LEU A 27 -4.20 15.94 40.76
N ASP A 28 -5.09 15.29 41.53
CA ASP A 28 -6.14 14.42 40.92
C ASP A 28 -7.11 15.20 40.06
N GLN A 29 -7.47 16.43 40.43
CA GLN A 29 -8.30 17.31 39.60
C GLN A 29 -7.58 17.75 38.33
N GLU A 30 -6.30 18.10 38.43
CA GLU A 30 -5.48 18.45 37.26
C GLU A 30 -5.27 17.23 36.33
N LEU A 31 -4.99 16.05 36.86
CA LEU A 31 -4.89 14.79 36.12
C LEU A 31 -6.21 14.43 35.46
N ASN A 32 -7.33 14.57 36.14
CA ASN A 32 -8.65 14.32 35.57
C ASN A 32 -9.02 15.37 34.49
N SER A 33 -8.68 16.64 34.67
CA SER A 33 -8.90 17.69 33.69
C SER A 33 -8.00 17.50 32.46
N LEU A 34 -6.73 17.10 32.64
CA LEU A 34 -5.81 16.77 31.58
C LEU A 34 -6.26 15.50 30.82
N SER A 35 -6.69 14.48 31.56
CA SER A 35 -7.26 13.26 30.97
C SER A 35 -8.54 13.55 30.17
N ALA A 36 -9.42 14.40 30.71
CA ALA A 36 -10.63 14.81 30.02
C ALA A 36 -10.33 15.69 28.78
N SER A 37 -9.33 16.56 28.86
CA SER A 37 -8.90 17.37 27.71
C SER A 37 -8.21 16.54 26.63
N LEU A 38 -7.42 15.53 27.00
CA LEU A 38 -6.82 14.55 26.08
C LEU A 38 -7.88 13.64 25.47
N GLN A 39 -8.89 13.23 26.22
CA GLN A 39 -10.03 12.49 25.71
C GLN A 39 -10.90 13.34 24.76
N ALA A 40 -11.11 14.60 25.06
CA ALA A 40 -11.83 15.54 24.19
C ALA A 40 -11.03 15.86 22.90
N GLN A 41 -9.71 15.99 22.98
CA GLN A 41 -8.83 16.08 21.81
C GLN A 41 -8.86 14.80 20.96
N ASN A 42 -8.94 13.63 21.58
CA ASN A 42 -9.05 12.34 20.87
C ASN A 42 -10.42 12.10 20.22
N GLN A 43 -11.46 12.83 20.63
CA GLN A 43 -12.80 12.68 20.04
C GLN A 43 -13.06 13.62 18.85
N GLY A 44 -12.21 14.58 18.58
CA GLY A 44 -12.37 15.53 17.47
C GLY A 44 -11.08 16.09 16.88
N GLY A 45 -9.91 15.68 17.40
CA GLY A 45 -8.60 16.12 16.92
C GLY A 45 -8.00 15.22 15.83
N PRO A 46 -6.87 15.64 15.22
CA PRO A 46 -6.11 14.82 14.30
C PRO A 46 -5.70 13.49 14.93
N LYS A 47 -5.87 12.40 14.20
CA LYS A 47 -5.39 11.07 14.56
C LYS A 47 -4.01 10.86 13.94
N LEU A 48 -3.06 10.42 14.74
CA LEU A 48 -1.73 10.06 14.30
C LEU A 48 -1.65 8.54 14.17
N GLY A 49 -1.14 8.07 13.05
CA GLY A 49 -0.85 6.67 12.79
C GLY A 49 0.36 6.55 11.88
N GLY A 50 0.73 5.34 11.54
CA GLY A 50 1.83 5.11 10.63
C GLY A 50 2.35 3.69 10.68
N TRP A 51 3.46 3.43 9.99
CA TRP A 51 4.14 2.15 9.99
C TRP A 51 5.63 2.29 9.72
N LEU A 52 6.34 1.25 10.09
CA LEU A 52 7.75 1.04 9.77
C LEU A 52 7.87 -0.34 9.15
N ARG A 53 8.57 -0.43 8.02
CA ARG A 53 8.93 -1.69 7.38
C ARG A 53 10.41 -1.71 7.10
N SER A 54 11.05 -2.78 7.51
CA SER A 54 12.48 -3.00 7.31
C SER A 54 12.71 -4.47 6.94
N ALA A 55 13.70 -4.73 6.12
CA ALA A 55 14.08 -6.08 5.75
C ALA A 55 15.59 -6.26 5.77
N PHE A 56 16.01 -7.49 5.90
CA PHE A 56 17.30 -7.97 5.46
C PHE A 56 17.10 -8.80 4.20
N ARG A 57 17.87 -8.51 3.15
CA ARG A 57 17.83 -9.25 1.89
C ARG A 57 19.24 -9.74 1.53
N SER A 58 19.29 -10.92 0.96
CA SER A 58 20.52 -11.50 0.43
C SER A 58 20.21 -12.16 -0.90
N SER A 59 20.91 -11.77 -1.95
CA SER A 59 20.85 -12.44 -3.25
C SER A 59 22.18 -13.08 -3.57
N SER A 60 22.15 -14.22 -4.26
CA SER A 60 23.30 -14.81 -4.93
C SER A 60 23.13 -14.61 -6.44
N ASP A 61 24.20 -14.28 -7.10
CA ASP A 61 24.29 -14.22 -8.58
C ASP A 61 23.53 -13.05 -9.25
N LEU A 62 23.66 -11.83 -8.70
CA LEU A 62 23.26 -10.65 -9.45
C LEU A 62 24.24 -10.37 -10.58
N GLN A 63 23.65 -10.17 -11.73
CA GLN A 63 24.16 -9.75 -13.05
C GLN A 63 25.63 -9.34 -13.16
N THR A 64 26.19 -9.54 -14.32
CA THR A 64 27.49 -9.00 -14.75
C THR A 64 27.50 -7.47 -14.64
N GLY A 65 27.89 -6.94 -13.47
CA GLY A 65 27.94 -5.51 -13.18
C GLY A 65 27.03 -5.04 -12.05
N GLY A 66 26.13 -5.89 -11.53
CA GLY A 66 25.35 -5.63 -10.33
C GLY A 66 26.13 -5.97 -9.06
N SER A 67 25.84 -5.28 -7.98
CA SER A 67 26.35 -5.65 -6.65
C SER A 67 25.38 -6.64 -6.02
N ASP A 68 25.87 -7.74 -5.43
CA ASP A 68 25.05 -8.62 -4.62
C ASP A 68 24.25 -7.79 -3.63
N ILE A 69 22.92 -7.99 -3.60
CA ILE A 69 22.08 -7.36 -2.58
C ILE A 69 22.35 -8.12 -1.29
N GLN A 70 23.17 -7.55 -0.42
CA GLN A 70 23.36 -8.08 0.93
C GLN A 70 23.25 -6.94 1.92
N GLY A 71 22.18 -6.94 2.71
CA GLY A 71 22.09 -5.94 3.76
C GLY A 71 20.70 -5.68 4.30
N PHE A 72 20.69 -4.73 5.21
CA PHE A 72 19.46 -4.22 5.79
C PHE A 72 18.96 -3.05 4.96
N GLU A 73 17.64 -3.03 4.72
CA GLU A 73 16.95 -1.95 4.03
C GLU A 73 15.78 -1.45 4.86
N LEU A 74 15.49 -0.16 4.72
CA LEU A 74 14.28 0.47 5.20
C LEU A 74 13.31 0.56 4.02
N ASN A 75 12.36 -0.39 3.94
CA ASN A 75 11.44 -0.46 2.81
C ASN A 75 10.42 0.69 2.82
N ASP A 76 9.89 1.03 3.98
CA ASP A 76 8.95 2.17 4.12
C ASP A 76 8.89 2.59 5.59
N ALA A 77 8.92 3.89 5.82
CA ALA A 77 8.60 4.49 7.11
C ALA A 77 7.60 5.61 6.88
N ARG A 78 6.41 5.51 7.47
CA ARG A 78 5.31 6.43 7.21
C ARG A 78 4.69 6.98 8.47
N ILE A 79 4.38 8.26 8.44
CA ILE A 79 3.55 8.95 9.43
C ILE A 79 2.30 9.45 8.71
N GLU A 80 1.14 9.16 9.27
CA GLU A 80 -0.15 9.59 8.75
C GLU A 80 -0.89 10.43 9.77
N ILE A 81 -1.44 11.55 9.31
CA ILE A 81 -2.30 12.44 10.07
C ILE A 81 -3.65 12.46 9.37
N THR A 82 -4.69 12.03 10.05
CA THR A 82 -6.05 12.04 9.53
C THR A 82 -6.97 12.78 10.48
N GLY A 83 -8.02 13.40 9.96
CA GLY A 83 -8.99 14.09 10.80
C GLY A 83 -10.17 14.61 10.00
N ASP A 84 -11.10 15.20 10.72
CA ASP A 84 -12.27 15.85 10.16
C ASP A 84 -12.14 17.38 10.27
N ALA A 85 -12.64 18.10 9.28
CA ALA A 85 -12.71 19.54 9.25
C ALA A 85 -14.19 19.95 9.11
N GLY A 86 -14.78 20.39 10.21
CA GLY A 86 -16.22 20.56 10.31
C GLY A 86 -16.94 19.20 10.28
N ASN A 87 -18.18 19.19 9.76
CA ASN A 87 -19.02 17.99 9.78
C ASN A 87 -19.05 17.25 8.44
N THR A 88 -18.46 17.80 7.40
CA THR A 88 -18.60 17.32 6.02
C THR A 88 -17.29 17.01 5.32
N TYR A 89 -16.17 17.51 5.82
CA TYR A 89 -14.86 17.30 5.26
C TYR A 89 -14.01 16.39 6.13
N SER A 90 -13.27 15.50 5.53
CA SER A 90 -12.16 14.78 6.15
C SER A 90 -10.87 15.07 5.39
N TYR A 91 -9.74 14.90 6.04
CA TYR A 91 -8.44 15.10 5.40
C TYR A 91 -7.45 14.01 5.79
N LYS A 92 -6.46 13.82 4.93
CA LYS A 92 -5.29 13.00 5.20
C LYS A 92 -4.04 13.74 4.74
N ILE A 93 -3.03 13.74 5.61
CA ILE A 93 -1.67 14.17 5.28
C ILE A 93 -0.75 13.02 5.69
N SER A 94 0.12 12.57 4.81
CA SER A 94 1.10 11.55 5.13
C SER A 94 2.47 11.86 4.57
N PHE A 95 3.50 11.48 5.33
CA PHE A 95 4.90 11.61 4.97
C PHE A 95 5.55 10.24 5.01
N GLY A 96 6.32 9.92 3.97
CA GLY A 96 7.20 8.77 3.93
C GLY A 96 8.66 9.21 4.04
N VAL A 97 9.52 8.31 4.51
CA VAL A 97 10.97 8.49 4.45
C VAL A 97 11.51 7.61 3.35
N GLU A 98 12.05 8.22 2.31
CA GLU A 98 12.69 7.54 1.18
C GLU A 98 14.15 8.00 1.14
N THR A 99 15.07 7.04 1.12
CA THR A 99 16.52 7.32 1.03
C THR A 99 17.01 8.39 2.01
N GLY A 100 16.43 8.44 3.23
CA GLY A 100 16.77 9.41 4.26
C GLY A 100 16.12 10.79 4.11
N THR A 101 15.27 11.01 3.12
CA THR A 101 14.55 12.27 2.89
C THR A 101 13.06 12.09 3.18
N ALA A 102 12.46 13.05 3.88
CA ALA A 102 11.02 13.07 4.08
C ALA A 102 10.30 13.54 2.81
N VAL A 103 9.37 12.72 2.31
CA VAL A 103 8.59 12.98 1.09
C VAL A 103 7.12 13.06 1.45
N LEU A 104 6.42 14.07 0.93
CA LEU A 104 4.97 14.16 1.04
C LEU A 104 4.33 13.06 0.17
N LYS A 105 3.61 12.15 0.81
CA LYS A 105 2.89 11.06 0.12
C LYS A 105 1.44 11.45 -0.17
N ASP A 106 0.63 11.63 0.85
CA ASP A 106 -0.76 12.00 0.68
C ASP A 106 -1.02 13.39 1.29
N ALA A 107 -1.79 14.23 0.61
CA ALA A 107 -2.26 15.51 1.11
C ALA A 107 -3.58 15.86 0.40
N TYR A 108 -4.70 15.41 0.94
CA TYR A 108 -6.01 15.61 0.30
C TYR A 108 -7.11 15.90 1.30
N ALA A 109 -8.15 16.56 0.81
CA ALA A 109 -9.44 16.66 1.44
C ALA A 109 -10.45 15.75 0.72
N LYS A 110 -11.37 15.15 1.49
CA LYS A 110 -12.50 14.36 1.00
C LYS A 110 -13.79 14.91 1.60
N TRP A 111 -14.86 14.95 0.82
CA TRP A 111 -16.18 15.40 1.28
C TRP A 111 -17.28 14.65 0.55
N GLU A 112 -18.45 14.60 1.16
CA GLU A 112 -19.64 14.06 0.54
C GLU A 112 -20.25 15.13 -0.39
N ILE A 113 -20.43 14.80 -1.67
CA ILE A 113 -21.08 15.65 -2.68
C ILE A 113 -22.60 15.42 -2.66
N ALA A 114 -22.98 14.15 -2.57
CA ALA A 114 -24.35 13.69 -2.50
C ALA A 114 -24.38 12.36 -1.73
N ASN A 115 -25.56 11.88 -1.35
CA ASN A 115 -25.67 10.62 -0.61
C ASN A 115 -24.96 9.47 -1.31
N GLY A 116 -23.91 8.93 -0.68
CA GLY A 116 -23.04 7.87 -1.22
C GLY A 116 -22.06 8.30 -2.31
N VAL A 117 -21.98 9.60 -2.65
CA VAL A 117 -21.04 10.14 -3.64
C VAL A 117 -20.06 11.09 -2.96
N ASN A 118 -18.78 10.82 -3.09
CA ASN A 118 -17.71 11.58 -2.48
C ASN A 118 -16.84 12.29 -3.51
N GLY A 119 -16.41 13.50 -3.19
CA GLY A 119 -15.32 14.20 -3.87
C GLY A 119 -14.04 14.07 -3.06
N LYS A 120 -12.90 13.99 -3.73
CA LYS A 120 -11.57 14.01 -3.14
C LYS A 120 -10.67 14.90 -4.00
N MET A 121 -9.91 15.81 -3.37
CA MET A 121 -9.00 16.73 -4.06
C MET A 121 -7.69 16.88 -3.32
N GLY A 122 -6.60 16.92 -4.05
CA GLY A 122 -5.23 17.06 -3.55
C GLY A 122 -4.33 15.95 -4.08
N ARG A 123 -3.26 15.64 -3.34
CA ARG A 123 -2.32 14.56 -3.67
C ARG A 123 -2.75 13.26 -3.02
N TYR A 124 -2.97 12.22 -3.82
CA TYR A 124 -3.43 10.91 -3.34
C TYR A 124 -2.98 9.79 -4.28
N LYS A 125 -3.05 8.55 -3.79
CA LYS A 125 -2.80 7.36 -4.61
C LYS A 125 -3.93 7.18 -5.60
N VAL A 126 -3.59 7.13 -6.90
CA VAL A 126 -4.55 6.94 -7.99
C VAL A 126 -5.14 5.53 -7.91
N ALA A 127 -6.44 5.41 -8.11
CA ALA A 127 -7.12 4.13 -8.00
C ALA A 127 -7.02 3.35 -9.31
N PHE A 128 -6.27 2.24 -9.29
CA PHE A 128 -6.16 1.32 -10.41
C PHE A 128 -6.36 -0.13 -9.94
N PHE A 129 -5.35 -0.82 -9.42
CA PHE A 129 -5.47 -2.15 -8.84
C PHE A 129 -5.72 -2.13 -7.33
N GLN A 130 -6.38 -3.15 -6.80
CA GLN A 130 -6.50 -3.35 -5.35
C GLN A 130 -5.13 -3.53 -4.71
N SER A 131 -4.23 -4.30 -5.36
CA SER A 131 -2.84 -4.49 -4.94
C SER A 131 -2.10 -3.15 -4.78
N SER A 132 -2.36 -2.18 -5.66
CA SER A 132 -1.80 -0.82 -5.56
C SER A 132 -2.35 -0.05 -4.36
N LEU A 133 -3.60 -0.25 -4.00
CA LEU A 133 -4.32 0.48 -2.94
C LEU A 133 -4.10 -0.09 -1.53
N ILE A 134 -3.68 -1.35 -1.41
CA ILE A 134 -3.39 -2.00 -0.12
C ILE A 134 -2.25 -1.23 0.59
N PRO A 135 -2.39 -0.89 1.89
CA PRO A 135 -1.30 -0.30 2.67
C PRO A 135 -0.08 -1.23 2.72
N GLU A 136 1.12 -0.65 2.65
CA GLU A 136 2.39 -1.40 2.66
C GLU A 136 2.52 -2.36 3.86
N SER A 137 1.98 -1.97 5.03
CA SER A 137 2.01 -2.80 6.24
C SER A 137 1.15 -4.07 6.16
N ARG A 138 0.27 -4.18 5.14
CA ARG A 138 -0.70 -5.27 4.98
C ARG A 138 -0.41 -6.18 3.77
N LEU A 139 0.78 -6.07 3.19
CA LEU A 139 1.22 -6.93 2.10
C LEU A 139 1.59 -8.32 2.63
N LEU A 140 1.43 -9.36 1.83
CA LEU A 140 1.89 -10.73 2.12
C LEU A 140 3.41 -10.87 1.99
N PHE A 141 4.02 -10.10 1.15
CA PHE A 141 5.43 -10.14 0.78
C PHE A 141 6.17 -8.89 1.25
N ILE A 142 7.49 -8.94 1.23
CA ILE A 142 8.34 -7.79 1.55
C ILE A 142 8.08 -6.65 0.56
N HIS A 143 7.85 -6.98 -0.70
CA HIS A 143 7.47 -6.01 -1.72
C HIS A 143 6.07 -6.29 -2.28
N ARG A 144 5.45 -5.25 -2.81
CA ARG A 144 4.19 -5.31 -3.52
C ARG A 144 4.33 -6.17 -4.79
N SER A 145 3.22 -6.61 -5.40
CA SER A 145 3.25 -7.13 -6.77
C SER A 145 3.81 -6.08 -7.74
N ALA A 146 4.39 -6.51 -8.83
CA ALA A 146 4.96 -5.62 -9.84
C ALA A 146 3.90 -4.63 -10.35
N LEU A 147 2.74 -5.12 -10.79
CA LEU A 147 1.63 -4.26 -11.22
C LEU A 147 1.12 -3.38 -10.08
N GLY A 148 0.99 -3.94 -8.88
CA GLY A 148 0.58 -3.15 -7.71
C GLY A 148 1.54 -2.02 -7.37
N ASP A 149 2.83 -2.16 -7.66
CA ASP A 149 3.84 -1.13 -7.43
C ASP A 149 3.79 -0.03 -8.50
N ILE A 150 3.75 -0.41 -9.78
CA ILE A 150 3.62 0.50 -10.90
C ILE A 150 2.45 1.47 -10.67
N PHE A 151 1.27 0.93 -10.33
CA PHE A 151 0.08 1.74 -10.09
C PHE A 151 -0.03 2.28 -8.65
N SER A 152 1.04 2.20 -7.85
CA SER A 152 1.05 2.75 -6.49
C SER A 152 1.42 4.23 -6.41
N SER A 153 1.69 4.87 -7.52
CA SER A 153 2.05 6.27 -7.62
C SER A 153 0.96 7.20 -7.08
N ARG A 154 1.37 8.38 -6.66
CA ARG A 154 0.50 9.44 -6.18
C ARG A 154 0.58 10.64 -7.10
N ASP A 155 -0.57 11.26 -7.29
CA ASP A 155 -0.68 12.42 -8.14
C ASP A 155 -1.65 13.45 -7.54
N GLU A 156 -1.52 14.68 -7.93
CA GLU A 156 -2.43 15.77 -7.59
C GLU A 156 -3.61 15.75 -8.57
N GLY A 157 -4.83 15.80 -8.02
CA GLY A 157 -6.00 15.79 -8.87
C GLY A 157 -7.31 15.87 -8.11
N PHE A 158 -8.38 15.56 -8.84
CA PHE A 158 -9.74 15.48 -8.35
C PHE A 158 -10.33 14.12 -8.69
N GLU A 159 -11.00 13.48 -7.73
CA GLU A 159 -11.66 12.19 -7.87
C GLU A 159 -13.10 12.27 -7.37
N ILE A 160 -14.01 11.68 -8.12
CA ILE A 160 -15.36 11.36 -7.66
C ILE A 160 -15.41 9.85 -7.44
N SER A 161 -15.92 9.46 -6.28
CA SER A 161 -16.10 8.05 -5.94
C SER A 161 -17.43 7.81 -5.26
N GLY A 162 -17.97 6.62 -5.44
CA GLY A 162 -19.22 6.24 -4.82
C GLY A 162 -19.41 4.73 -4.78
N GLU A 163 -20.50 4.36 -4.08
CA GLU A 163 -20.93 2.99 -3.95
C GLU A 163 -22.43 2.91 -4.20
N PHE A 164 -22.83 1.97 -5.02
CA PHE A 164 -24.21 1.66 -5.31
C PHE A 164 -24.41 0.14 -5.20
N GLU A 165 -25.14 -0.31 -4.18
CA GLU A 165 -25.30 -1.73 -3.86
C GLU A 165 -23.93 -2.42 -3.69
N GLN A 166 -23.57 -3.32 -4.61
CA GLN A 166 -22.32 -4.09 -4.61
C GLN A 166 -21.28 -3.51 -5.58
N ILE A 167 -21.56 -2.36 -6.19
CA ILE A 167 -20.67 -1.73 -7.17
C ILE A 167 -20.04 -0.48 -6.54
N GLN A 168 -18.74 -0.41 -6.57
CA GLN A 168 -17.95 0.75 -6.21
C GLN A 168 -17.34 1.34 -7.47
N TYR A 169 -17.31 2.67 -7.58
CA TYR A 169 -16.70 3.35 -8.72
C TYR A 169 -15.81 4.51 -8.26
N GLN A 170 -14.80 4.78 -9.05
CA GLN A 170 -13.86 5.88 -8.88
C GLN A 170 -13.56 6.44 -10.27
N VAL A 171 -13.69 7.75 -10.43
CA VAL A 171 -13.35 8.46 -11.68
C VAL A 171 -12.56 9.69 -11.28
N GLY A 172 -11.42 9.89 -11.92
CA GLY A 172 -10.49 10.95 -11.54
C GLY A 172 -9.87 11.65 -12.73
N VAL A 173 -9.42 12.87 -12.47
CA VAL A 173 -8.54 13.66 -13.33
C VAL A 173 -7.35 14.10 -12.49
N GLN A 174 -6.14 13.84 -12.98
CA GLN A 174 -4.88 14.14 -12.31
C GLN A 174 -3.94 14.91 -13.26
N ASN A 175 -2.84 15.44 -12.72
CA ASN A 175 -1.86 16.17 -13.51
C ASN A 175 -1.11 15.29 -14.53
N GLY A 176 -0.95 13.99 -14.26
CA GLY A 176 -0.13 13.10 -15.06
C GLY A 176 1.34 13.02 -14.60
N THR A 177 2.11 12.13 -15.21
CA THR A 177 3.52 11.89 -14.87
C THR A 177 4.51 12.64 -15.73
N ASP A 178 4.06 13.19 -16.85
CA ASP A 178 4.87 13.91 -17.85
C ASP A 178 5.34 15.30 -17.39
N GLY A 179 4.73 15.85 -16.33
CA GLY A 179 5.04 17.18 -15.80
C GLY A 179 4.53 18.33 -16.68
N GLN A 180 3.66 18.05 -17.67
CA GLN A 180 3.03 19.07 -18.52
C GLN A 180 1.77 19.60 -17.84
N GLY A 181 1.68 20.88 -17.62
CA GLY A 181 0.58 21.51 -16.86
C GLY A 181 -0.74 21.66 -17.63
N ASP A 182 -0.79 21.32 -18.90
CA ASP A 182 -1.93 21.45 -19.80
C ASP A 182 -2.47 20.10 -20.30
N GLU A 183 -1.85 19.00 -19.92
CA GLU A 183 -2.27 17.64 -20.21
C GLU A 183 -2.63 16.92 -18.91
N TYR A 184 -3.74 16.21 -18.94
CA TYR A 184 -4.29 15.57 -17.74
C TYR A 184 -4.40 14.07 -17.94
N ARG A 185 -4.06 13.35 -16.86
CA ARG A 185 -4.38 11.94 -16.75
C ARG A 185 -5.84 11.76 -16.37
N PHE A 186 -6.52 10.85 -17.06
CA PHE A 186 -7.86 10.41 -16.72
C PHE A 186 -7.83 8.98 -16.18
N THR A 187 -8.59 8.73 -15.14
CA THR A 187 -8.67 7.40 -14.54
C THR A 187 -10.11 7.02 -14.26
N ALA A 188 -10.42 5.74 -14.45
CA ALA A 188 -11.71 5.18 -14.07
C ALA A 188 -11.50 3.76 -13.52
N ARG A 189 -12.18 3.42 -12.43
CA ARG A 189 -12.20 2.08 -11.87
C ARG A 189 -13.60 1.72 -11.42
N VAL A 190 -14.03 0.52 -11.77
CA VAL A 190 -15.31 -0.06 -11.32
C VAL A 190 -15.00 -1.40 -10.68
N ARG A 191 -15.46 -1.59 -9.46
CA ARG A 191 -15.34 -2.83 -8.70
C ARG A 191 -16.74 -3.35 -8.35
N ALA A 192 -16.95 -4.65 -8.51
CA ALA A 192 -18.13 -5.35 -8.07
C ALA A 192 -17.80 -6.37 -6.97
N ASP A 193 -18.49 -6.32 -5.86
CA ASP A 193 -18.43 -7.31 -4.80
C ASP A 193 -19.45 -8.41 -5.12
N LEU A 194 -18.98 -9.51 -5.72
CA LEU A 194 -19.79 -10.56 -6.34
C LEU A 194 -20.32 -11.57 -5.32
N MET A 195 -19.58 -11.77 -4.21
CA MET A 195 -19.97 -12.66 -3.11
C MET A 195 -19.57 -12.06 -1.78
N GLY A 196 -20.38 -12.30 -0.76
CA GLY A 196 -20.16 -11.84 0.60
C GLY A 196 -20.18 -10.32 0.72
N ASN A 197 -19.31 -9.77 1.55
CA ASN A 197 -19.18 -8.33 1.76
C ASN A 197 -18.01 -7.73 0.94
N GLY A 198 -17.57 -8.46 -0.09
CA GLY A 198 -16.38 -8.11 -0.86
C GLY A 198 -15.07 -8.35 -0.10
N THR A 199 -13.96 -8.20 -0.82
CA THR A 199 -12.62 -8.40 -0.26
C THR A 199 -12.10 -7.12 0.39
N GLY A 200 -11.36 -7.26 1.51
CA GLY A 200 -10.82 -6.14 2.27
C GLY A 200 -9.61 -5.46 1.62
N LYS A 201 -9.08 -4.45 2.31
CA LYS A 201 -7.82 -3.77 1.94
C LYS A 201 -6.62 -4.43 2.62
N THR A 202 -6.53 -5.75 2.49
CA THR A 202 -5.41 -6.57 2.98
C THR A 202 -5.06 -7.57 1.89
N GLU A 203 -3.81 -7.86 1.74
CA GLU A 203 -3.36 -8.99 0.95
C GLU A 203 -3.45 -10.26 1.82
N GLY A 204 -3.89 -11.38 1.25
CA GLY A 204 -3.97 -12.65 1.96
C GLY A 204 -5.30 -12.93 2.67
N ALA A 205 -5.29 -14.03 3.43
CA ALA A 205 -6.45 -14.56 4.13
C ALA A 205 -6.57 -14.07 5.59
N TYR A 206 -5.48 -13.52 6.16
CA TYR A 206 -5.49 -13.08 7.55
C TYR A 206 -6.55 -12.01 7.82
N GLY A 207 -7.49 -12.31 8.71
CA GLY A 207 -8.56 -11.38 9.09
C GLY A 207 -9.75 -11.31 8.14
N SER A 208 -9.81 -12.16 7.10
CA SER A 208 -10.93 -12.21 6.14
C SER A 208 -12.20 -12.86 6.71
N GLY A 209 -12.10 -13.61 7.83
CA GLY A 209 -13.21 -14.37 8.40
C GLY A 209 -13.48 -15.67 7.66
N ASP A 210 -14.57 -16.36 8.08
CA ASP A 210 -14.93 -17.69 7.53
C ASP A 210 -15.77 -17.60 6.26
N GLU A 211 -16.32 -16.45 5.95
CA GLU A 211 -17.21 -16.26 4.80
C GLU A 211 -16.39 -16.21 3.49
N THR A 212 -17.02 -16.68 2.41
CA THR A 212 -16.47 -16.48 1.08
C THR A 212 -16.81 -15.10 0.56
N ASN A 213 -15.77 -14.33 0.28
CA ASN A 213 -15.87 -13.00 -0.35
C ASN A 213 -15.19 -13.07 -1.72
N LEU A 214 -15.83 -12.49 -2.72
CA LEU A 214 -15.32 -12.41 -4.09
C LEU A 214 -15.57 -11.01 -4.63
N SER A 215 -14.52 -10.39 -5.14
CA SER A 215 -14.60 -9.10 -5.82
C SER A 215 -13.89 -9.17 -7.15
N ALA A 216 -14.38 -8.43 -8.14
CA ALA A 216 -13.71 -8.22 -9.40
C ALA A 216 -13.73 -6.73 -9.74
N ALA A 217 -12.69 -6.25 -10.42
CA ALA A 217 -12.66 -4.87 -10.88
C ALA A 217 -12.03 -4.77 -12.28
N VAL A 218 -12.41 -3.68 -12.96
CA VAL A 218 -11.74 -3.20 -14.17
C VAL A 218 -11.32 -1.75 -13.94
N ALA A 219 -10.18 -1.38 -14.49
CA ALA A 219 -9.63 -0.05 -14.39
C ALA A 219 -9.12 0.40 -15.75
N TRP A 220 -9.20 1.68 -16.00
CA TRP A 220 -8.71 2.34 -17.19
C TRP A 220 -7.96 3.60 -16.79
N GLN A 221 -6.88 3.87 -17.48
CA GLN A 221 -6.06 5.06 -17.30
C GLN A 221 -5.56 5.52 -18.66
N ASP A 222 -5.55 6.84 -18.85
CA ASP A 222 -5.13 7.52 -20.07
C ASP A 222 -4.28 8.72 -19.63
N GLU A 223 -3.06 8.84 -20.13
CA GLU A 223 -2.13 9.94 -19.77
C GLU A 223 -2.32 11.20 -20.61
N GLY A 224 -3.30 11.20 -21.53
CA GLY A 224 -3.55 12.36 -22.38
C GLY A 224 -2.73 12.36 -23.65
N SER A 225 -2.32 13.54 -24.13
CA SER A 225 -1.91 13.71 -25.53
C SER A 225 -0.43 13.44 -25.80
N LEU A 226 0.41 13.29 -24.76
CA LEU A 226 1.86 13.29 -24.99
C LEU A 226 2.34 12.06 -25.77
N ASP A 227 1.77 10.88 -25.51
CA ASP A 227 2.11 9.65 -26.21
C ASP A 227 0.91 8.70 -26.40
N ASP A 228 -0.32 9.22 -26.26
CA ASP A 228 -1.57 8.46 -26.33
C ASP A 228 -1.57 7.19 -25.45
N GLY A 229 -0.81 7.25 -24.35
CA GLY A 229 -0.60 6.10 -23.45
C GLY A 229 -1.86 5.70 -22.70
N MET A 230 -2.40 4.53 -23.02
CA MET A 230 -3.58 3.96 -22.37
C MET A 230 -3.26 2.64 -21.71
N VAL A 231 -3.86 2.39 -20.55
CA VAL A 231 -3.79 1.10 -19.86
C VAL A 231 -5.18 0.63 -19.47
N LEU A 232 -5.48 -0.62 -19.77
CA LEU A 232 -6.66 -1.32 -19.30
C LEU A 232 -6.25 -2.39 -18.29
N GLY A 233 -6.79 -2.32 -17.06
CA GLY A 233 -6.54 -3.29 -16.00
C GLY A 233 -7.75 -4.14 -15.68
N ALA A 234 -7.52 -5.40 -15.30
CA ALA A 234 -8.53 -6.29 -14.76
C ALA A 234 -7.99 -7.03 -13.54
N GLU A 235 -8.81 -7.20 -12.52
CA GLU A 235 -8.44 -7.93 -11.32
C GLU A 235 -9.59 -8.73 -10.73
N VAL A 236 -9.23 -9.81 -10.04
CA VAL A 236 -10.15 -10.61 -9.24
C VAL A 236 -9.49 -10.96 -7.92
N GLN A 237 -10.25 -10.93 -6.83
CA GLN A 237 -9.77 -11.34 -5.52
C GLN A 237 -10.86 -12.14 -4.80
N MET A 238 -10.45 -13.24 -4.18
CA MET A 238 -11.31 -14.11 -3.38
C MET A 238 -10.66 -14.41 -2.04
N THR A 239 -11.44 -14.39 -0.97
CA THR A 239 -11.07 -14.95 0.33
C THR A 239 -12.15 -15.94 0.77
N SER A 240 -11.76 -17.07 1.37
CA SER A 240 -12.71 -18.08 1.86
C SER A 240 -12.07 -18.86 3.02
N GLY A 241 -12.52 -18.57 4.24
CA GLY A 241 -11.89 -19.13 5.43
C GLY A 241 -10.39 -18.87 5.45
N PRO A 242 -9.55 -19.92 5.52
CA PRO A 242 -8.09 -19.77 5.58
C PRO A 242 -7.43 -19.48 4.23
N PHE A 243 -8.17 -19.39 3.12
CA PHE A 243 -7.62 -19.24 1.77
C PHE A 243 -7.83 -17.84 1.22
N SER A 244 -6.84 -17.36 0.46
CA SER A 244 -6.96 -16.19 -0.41
C SER A 244 -6.35 -16.48 -1.76
N VAL A 245 -6.99 -15.97 -2.81
CA VAL A 245 -6.46 -15.95 -4.18
C VAL A 245 -6.75 -14.59 -4.80
N ALA A 246 -5.76 -14.01 -5.45
CA ALA A 246 -5.90 -12.78 -6.23
C ALA A 246 -5.20 -12.93 -7.58
N GLY A 247 -5.76 -12.35 -8.61
CA GLY A 247 -5.16 -12.25 -9.94
C GLY A 247 -5.35 -10.86 -10.50
N GLU A 248 -4.36 -10.36 -11.22
CA GLU A 248 -4.37 -9.06 -11.87
C GLU A 248 -3.63 -9.13 -13.21
N ALA A 249 -4.09 -8.33 -14.17
CA ALA A 249 -3.45 -8.17 -15.48
C ALA A 249 -3.68 -6.74 -15.99
N ALA A 250 -2.69 -6.20 -16.69
CA ALA A 250 -2.77 -4.89 -17.33
C ALA A 250 -2.38 -5.02 -18.80
N ASP A 251 -3.17 -4.41 -19.68
CA ASP A 251 -2.90 -4.30 -21.11
C ASP A 251 -2.35 -2.89 -21.38
N PHE A 252 -1.06 -2.81 -21.73
CA PHE A 252 -0.36 -1.57 -22.01
C PHE A 252 -0.35 -1.34 -23.52
N ASP A 253 -0.90 -0.23 -23.98
CA ASP A 253 -0.89 0.17 -25.37
C ASP A 253 0.51 0.62 -25.83
N GLU A 254 0.76 0.69 -27.14
CA GLU A 254 2.07 0.93 -27.77
C GLU A 254 2.78 2.21 -27.26
N GLY A 255 2.06 3.28 -26.98
CA GLY A 255 2.62 4.53 -26.44
C GLY A 255 2.84 4.54 -24.92
N THR A 256 2.40 3.53 -24.21
CA THR A 256 2.21 3.58 -22.76
C THR A 256 3.51 3.69 -21.97
N ALA A 257 4.56 3.01 -22.40
CA ALA A 257 5.82 2.94 -21.66
C ALA A 257 6.45 4.34 -21.46
N GLY A 258 6.44 5.20 -22.48
CA GLY A 258 6.93 6.57 -22.38
C GLY A 258 6.04 7.46 -21.52
N ALA A 259 4.73 7.39 -21.76
CA ALA A 259 3.75 8.23 -21.10
C ALA A 259 3.68 7.99 -19.57
N PHE A 260 3.80 6.75 -19.14
CA PHE A 260 3.75 6.41 -17.70
C PHE A 260 5.11 6.43 -17.01
N GLY A 261 6.20 6.69 -17.74
CA GLY A 261 7.54 6.55 -17.19
C GLY A 261 7.86 5.11 -16.76
N ILE A 262 7.15 4.13 -17.36
CA ILE A 262 7.21 2.71 -16.97
C ILE A 262 8.30 1.98 -17.77
N THR A 263 9.10 2.65 -18.57
CA THR A 263 10.09 2.06 -19.49
C THR A 263 10.85 0.84 -18.93
N ASN A 264 10.81 0.62 -17.60
CA ASN A 264 11.35 -0.57 -16.96
C ASN A 264 10.64 -0.88 -15.61
N GLY A 265 9.42 -0.37 -15.38
CA GLY A 265 8.83 -0.37 -14.05
C GLY A 265 8.69 -1.76 -13.40
N ILE A 266 8.28 -2.79 -14.15
CA ILE A 266 8.22 -4.17 -13.66
C ILE A 266 9.64 -4.72 -13.46
N LEU A 267 10.50 -4.53 -14.43
CA LEU A 267 11.86 -5.06 -14.46
C LEU A 267 12.75 -4.34 -13.44
N ASP A 268 12.60 -3.02 -13.28
CA ASP A 268 13.29 -2.24 -12.24
C ASP A 268 12.93 -2.76 -10.83
N GLN A 269 11.68 -3.11 -10.59
CA GLN A 269 11.27 -3.68 -9.31
C GLN A 269 11.93 -5.05 -9.05
N TRP A 270 12.17 -5.82 -10.08
CA TRP A 270 12.87 -7.10 -10.00
C TRP A 270 14.39 -6.95 -10.07
N GLY A 271 14.92 -5.74 -10.31
CA GLY A 271 16.34 -5.47 -10.41
C GLY A 271 16.93 -5.75 -11.79
N ILE A 272 16.11 -5.90 -12.81
CA ILE A 272 16.52 -6.12 -14.20
C ILE A 272 16.57 -4.79 -14.93
N VAL A 273 17.64 -4.53 -15.67
CA VAL A 273 17.85 -3.28 -16.42
C VAL A 273 17.76 -3.58 -17.90
N GLY A 274 16.83 -2.94 -18.60
CA GLY A 274 16.83 -2.88 -20.07
C GLY A 274 15.66 -3.51 -20.82
N GLY A 275 14.60 -3.94 -20.14
CA GLY A 275 13.38 -4.44 -20.79
C GLY A 275 12.46 -3.32 -21.27
N ASP A 276 11.63 -3.61 -22.26
CA ASP A 276 10.56 -2.75 -22.77
C ASP A 276 9.21 -3.41 -22.46
N VAL A 277 8.30 -2.66 -21.83
CA VAL A 277 6.94 -3.12 -21.48
C VAL A 277 5.86 -2.45 -22.34
N ALA A 278 6.24 -1.74 -23.40
CA ALA A 278 5.26 -1.21 -24.33
C ALA A 278 4.60 -2.34 -25.12
N ASP A 279 3.30 -2.23 -25.34
CA ASP A 279 2.50 -3.21 -26.08
C ASP A 279 2.59 -4.63 -25.45
N THR A 280 2.51 -4.70 -24.11
CA THR A 280 2.59 -5.95 -23.35
C THR A 280 1.39 -6.11 -22.43
N THR A 281 1.14 -7.34 -22.00
CA THR A 281 0.04 -7.68 -21.07
C THR A 281 0.55 -8.40 -19.82
N PRO A 282 1.35 -7.74 -18.98
CA PRO A 282 1.85 -8.34 -17.74
C PRO A 282 0.70 -8.76 -16.82
N TRP A 283 0.92 -9.86 -16.13
CA TRP A 283 -0.07 -10.41 -15.21
C TRP A 283 0.56 -11.09 -13.99
N GLY A 284 -0.24 -11.29 -12.95
CA GLY A 284 0.20 -11.99 -11.78
C GLY A 284 -0.93 -12.69 -11.04
N VAL A 285 -0.58 -13.75 -10.32
CA VAL A 285 -1.48 -14.49 -9.43
C VAL A 285 -0.82 -14.69 -8.08
N THR A 286 -1.56 -14.36 -7.03
CA THR A 286 -1.14 -14.54 -5.63
C THR A 286 -2.11 -15.48 -4.93
N GLY A 287 -1.59 -16.47 -4.22
CA GLY A 287 -2.37 -17.35 -3.36
C GLY A 287 -1.82 -17.40 -1.95
N SER A 288 -2.67 -17.55 -0.94
CA SER A 288 -2.23 -17.74 0.43
C SER A 288 -3.11 -18.73 1.22
N TYR A 289 -2.53 -19.26 2.29
CA TYR A 289 -3.19 -20.20 3.18
C TYR A 289 -2.76 -19.99 4.64
N MET A 290 -3.72 -19.72 5.51
CA MET A 290 -3.55 -19.70 6.96
C MET A 290 -3.49 -21.13 7.51
N PHE A 291 -2.33 -21.63 7.85
CA PHE A 291 -2.20 -22.97 8.43
C PHE A 291 -2.30 -22.97 9.97
N THR A 292 -2.24 -21.81 10.60
CA THR A 292 -2.64 -21.54 12.00
C THR A 292 -3.17 -20.11 12.10
N ASP A 293 -3.76 -19.74 13.22
CA ASP A 293 -4.26 -18.38 13.48
C ASP A 293 -3.17 -17.27 13.41
N MET A 294 -1.89 -17.66 13.43
CA MET A 294 -0.75 -16.73 13.44
C MET A 294 0.19 -16.89 12.25
N TYR A 295 0.03 -17.95 11.44
CA TYR A 295 0.95 -18.23 10.35
C TYR A 295 0.22 -18.39 9.03
N GLU A 296 0.70 -17.69 8.00
CA GLU A 296 0.20 -17.74 6.64
C GLU A 296 1.35 -18.03 5.67
N ALA A 297 1.18 -19.03 4.84
CA ALA A 297 2.04 -19.26 3.68
C ALA A 297 1.45 -18.59 2.46
N ALA A 298 2.29 -18.04 1.60
CA ALA A 298 1.88 -17.35 0.37
C ALA A 298 2.79 -17.73 -0.79
N VAL A 299 2.23 -17.72 -1.98
CA VAL A 299 2.94 -17.86 -3.25
C VAL A 299 2.41 -16.81 -4.23
N ARG A 300 3.32 -16.21 -5.01
CA ARG A 300 3.00 -15.30 -6.11
C ARG A 300 3.78 -15.70 -7.32
N TYR A 301 3.12 -15.76 -8.46
CA TYR A 301 3.70 -15.85 -9.79
C TYR A 301 3.38 -14.57 -10.54
N GLU A 302 4.37 -14.01 -11.22
CA GLU A 302 4.24 -12.80 -12.02
C GLU A 302 4.99 -13.01 -13.34
N ASP A 303 4.40 -12.51 -14.42
CA ASP A 303 4.90 -12.58 -15.78
C ASP A 303 4.89 -11.14 -16.34
N ALA A 304 6.03 -10.68 -16.82
CA ALA A 304 6.19 -9.33 -17.34
C ALA A 304 5.67 -9.19 -18.79
N ASP A 305 5.47 -10.33 -19.47
CA ASP A 305 5.10 -10.39 -20.91
C ASP A 305 6.06 -9.52 -21.76
N ASP A 306 7.34 -9.52 -21.40
CA ASP A 306 8.37 -8.76 -22.08
C ASP A 306 9.10 -9.59 -23.14
N THR A 307 10.01 -8.97 -23.90
CA THR A 307 10.76 -9.63 -24.97
C THR A 307 11.75 -10.68 -24.49
N GLU A 308 11.99 -10.78 -23.18
CA GLU A 308 12.92 -11.71 -22.54
C GLU A 308 12.21 -12.80 -21.73
N ASP A 309 10.88 -12.91 -21.88
CA ASP A 309 10.04 -13.86 -21.16
C ASP A 309 10.29 -13.84 -19.63
N THR A 310 10.45 -12.62 -19.08
CA THR A 310 10.80 -12.45 -17.66
C THR A 310 9.66 -12.84 -16.74
N THR A 311 9.94 -13.76 -15.83
CA THR A 311 8.98 -14.21 -14.82
C THR A 311 9.55 -14.13 -13.42
N SER A 312 8.67 -14.07 -12.41
CA SER A 312 9.06 -14.08 -11.00
C SER A 312 8.17 -15.03 -10.20
N ILE A 313 8.79 -15.83 -9.35
CA ILE A 313 8.09 -16.61 -8.33
C ILE A 313 8.54 -16.13 -6.96
N ARG A 314 7.57 -15.83 -6.08
CA ARG A 314 7.82 -15.51 -4.66
C ARG A 314 7.09 -16.51 -3.78
N VAL A 315 7.76 -16.94 -2.73
CA VAL A 315 7.17 -17.76 -1.67
C VAL A 315 7.46 -17.10 -0.34
N ALA A 316 6.45 -16.95 0.50
CA ALA A 316 6.60 -16.31 1.79
C ALA A 316 5.90 -17.09 2.91
N VAL A 317 6.43 -16.94 4.13
CA VAL A 317 5.76 -17.33 5.36
C VAL A 317 5.69 -16.10 6.26
N ASN A 318 4.47 -15.73 6.61
CA ASN A 318 4.16 -14.64 7.50
C ASN A 318 3.86 -15.15 8.91
N ARG A 319 4.35 -14.45 9.92
CA ARG A 319 3.99 -14.63 11.31
C ARG A 319 3.34 -13.35 11.85
N TYR A 320 2.07 -13.42 12.19
CA TYR A 320 1.31 -12.34 12.79
C TYR A 320 1.44 -12.39 14.31
N VAL A 321 2.21 -11.45 14.89
CA VAL A 321 2.47 -11.40 16.35
C VAL A 321 1.38 -10.61 17.07
N ALA A 322 0.93 -9.52 16.48
CA ALA A 322 -0.17 -8.69 16.94
C ALA A 322 -1.02 -8.25 15.74
N GLY A 323 -1.55 -9.22 14.99
CA GLY A 323 -2.23 -8.95 13.75
C GLY A 323 -1.29 -8.30 12.73
N HIS A 324 -1.84 -7.36 11.95
CA HIS A 324 -1.06 -6.54 11.03
C HIS A 324 -0.21 -5.46 11.74
N ASP A 325 -0.38 -5.25 13.05
CA ASP A 325 0.39 -4.24 13.77
C ASP A 325 1.85 -4.70 13.96
N ILE A 326 2.09 -6.02 14.11
CA ILE A 326 3.44 -6.58 14.16
C ILE A 326 3.47 -7.88 13.38
N LYS A 327 4.17 -7.87 12.25
CA LYS A 327 4.29 -9.02 11.35
C LYS A 327 5.74 -9.26 10.95
N TRP A 328 6.17 -10.52 10.96
CA TRP A 328 7.42 -11.00 10.38
C TRP A 328 7.13 -11.74 9.09
N THR A 329 7.98 -11.57 8.09
CA THR A 329 7.89 -12.24 6.80
C THR A 329 9.25 -12.86 6.47
N VAL A 330 9.27 -14.15 6.17
CA VAL A 330 10.41 -14.81 5.51
C VAL A 330 10.00 -15.04 4.07
N GLU A 331 10.80 -14.60 3.12
CA GLU A 331 10.50 -14.63 1.70
C GLU A 331 11.67 -15.20 0.91
N TRP A 332 11.35 -15.99 -0.10
CA TRP A 332 12.25 -16.35 -1.16
C TRP A 332 11.63 -15.94 -2.49
N GLN A 333 12.44 -15.33 -3.35
CA GLN A 333 12.07 -14.91 -4.70
C GLN A 333 13.07 -15.48 -5.68
N THR A 334 12.61 -15.98 -6.82
CA THR A 334 13.41 -16.22 -8.01
C THR A 334 12.88 -15.36 -9.15
N VAL A 335 13.79 -14.87 -9.97
CA VAL A 335 13.50 -14.21 -11.25
C VAL A 335 14.22 -15.00 -12.31
N ASP A 336 13.50 -15.31 -13.38
CA ASP A 336 13.96 -16.13 -14.50
C ASP A 336 13.71 -15.35 -15.79
N THR A 337 14.71 -15.31 -16.69
CA THR A 337 14.65 -14.63 -17.99
C THR A 337 15.26 -15.54 -19.06
N ASP A 338 14.93 -15.32 -20.34
CA ASP A 338 15.58 -16.01 -21.46
C ASP A 338 17.09 -15.69 -21.55
N ASN A 339 17.52 -14.62 -20.87
CA ASN A 339 18.92 -14.26 -20.74
C ASN A 339 19.47 -14.78 -19.39
N ALA A 340 20.03 -15.98 -19.39
CA ALA A 340 20.54 -16.65 -18.19
C ALA A 340 21.58 -15.86 -17.35
N ILE A 341 22.01 -14.69 -17.82
CA ILE A 341 22.89 -13.78 -17.07
C ILE A 341 22.08 -13.00 -16.01
N ASP A 342 20.77 -12.91 -16.18
CA ASP A 342 19.87 -12.08 -15.39
C ASP A 342 19.03 -12.88 -14.38
N ASP A 343 19.15 -14.23 -14.38
CA ASP A 343 18.50 -15.07 -13.38
C ASP A 343 19.10 -14.85 -12.00
N PHE A 344 18.26 -14.69 -10.99
CA PHE A 344 18.74 -14.55 -9.61
C PHE A 344 17.73 -15.00 -8.57
N ASP A 345 18.27 -15.35 -7.40
CA ASP A 345 17.49 -15.69 -6.21
C ASP A 345 17.70 -14.63 -5.11
N VAL A 346 16.64 -14.33 -4.39
CA VAL A 346 16.68 -13.44 -3.22
C VAL A 346 16.03 -14.13 -2.02
N LEU A 347 16.75 -14.16 -0.89
CA LEU A 347 16.18 -14.52 0.40
C LEU A 347 15.99 -13.26 1.25
N GLY A 348 14.80 -13.10 1.81
CA GLY A 348 14.42 -11.94 2.61
C GLY A 348 13.88 -12.31 3.99
N LEU A 349 14.18 -11.45 4.98
CA LEU A 349 13.55 -11.44 6.31
C LEU A 349 13.03 -10.04 6.59
N GLY A 350 11.71 -9.87 6.59
CA GLY A 350 11.04 -8.59 6.78
C GLY A 350 10.36 -8.46 8.14
N LEU A 351 10.30 -7.22 8.63
CA LEU A 351 9.49 -6.80 9.78
C LEU A 351 8.60 -5.64 9.37
N ALA A 352 7.30 -5.76 9.61
CA ALA A 352 6.34 -4.67 9.51
C ALA A 352 5.78 -4.36 10.90
N LEU A 353 5.74 -3.07 11.26
CA LEU A 353 5.18 -2.55 12.50
C LEU A 353 4.26 -1.38 12.18
N SER A 354 3.00 -1.42 12.65
CA SER A 354 2.02 -0.34 12.53
C SER A 354 1.63 0.21 13.90
N PHE A 355 1.27 1.48 14.00
CA PHE A 355 0.89 2.14 15.25
C PHE A 355 -0.20 3.18 15.06
#